data_d9fe84aee6addfa681be398e3636eeee
#
_entry.id   d9fe84aee6addfa681be398e3636eeee
#
_cell.length_a   1.000
_cell.length_b   1.000
_cell.length_c   1.000
_cell.angle_alpha   90.00
_cell.angle_beta   90.00
_cell.angle_gamma   90.00
#
_symmetry.space_group_name_H-M   'P 1'
#
loop_
_entity.id
_entity.type
_entity.pdbx_description
1 polymer ?
#
loop_
_entity_poly.entity_id
_entity_poly.type
_entity_poly.pdbx_seq_one_letter_code
_entity_poly.pdbx_strand_id
1 'polypeptide(L)'
;TENKVVSLNVTYLLAAGNLYVVTYKIYPNGVVNVNAKFTSTDMQATETEVSEATRMATFTPGSDAARKAASKLEVPRIGVRFRLPAQMNNVQYFGRGPEENYIDRNHGTLVGVYKTTADKMYFNYVRPQENGHHTDTRWIALSPAKGNGLVLVADSTIGFNALRNSIEDFDSEEALPHPY
;
A
#
# COMPACT_ATOMS: atom_id res chain seq x y z
N THR A 1 26.56 -15.51 23.97
CA THR A 1 25.13 -15.15 23.78
C THR A 1 24.78 -15.50 22.35
N GLU A 2 24.06 -16.63 22.15
CA GLU A 2 23.54 -17.00 20.84
C GLU A 2 22.62 -15.89 20.30
N ASN A 3 22.91 -15.40 19.11
CA ASN A 3 22.05 -14.48 18.36
C ASN A 3 20.78 -15.22 17.93
N LYS A 4 19.81 -15.35 18.83
CA LYS A 4 18.54 -16.00 18.52
C LYS A 4 17.63 -15.08 17.73
N VAL A 5 17.35 -15.43 16.49
CA VAL A 5 16.31 -14.81 15.67
C VAL A 5 14.97 -15.40 16.06
N VAL A 6 13.99 -14.55 16.39
CA VAL A 6 12.61 -14.97 16.63
C VAL A 6 11.84 -14.88 15.32
N SER A 7 11.16 -15.96 14.94
CA SER A 7 10.27 -15.99 13.78
C SER A 7 8.83 -16.15 14.23
N LEU A 8 7.96 -15.24 13.75
CA LEU A 8 6.52 -15.27 13.99
C LEU A 8 5.80 -15.32 12.65
N ASN A 9 4.94 -16.33 12.47
CA ASN A 9 4.07 -16.44 11.29
C ASN A 9 2.63 -16.17 11.72
N VAL A 10 1.98 -15.23 11.03
CA VAL A 10 0.57 -14.89 11.23
C VAL A 10 -0.16 -15.19 9.93
N THR A 11 -1.16 -16.04 10.00
CA THR A 11 -2.00 -16.42 8.87
C THR A 11 -3.39 -15.84 9.06
N TYR A 12 -3.82 -15.04 8.10
CA TYR A 12 -5.18 -14.52 8.03
C TYR A 12 -5.96 -15.29 6.97
N LEU A 13 -7.09 -15.85 7.38
CA LEU A 13 -8.05 -16.41 6.46
C LEU A 13 -9.01 -15.29 6.06
N LEU A 14 -8.98 -14.92 4.80
CA LEU A 14 -9.81 -13.86 4.24
C LEU A 14 -11.06 -14.45 3.58
N ALA A 15 -11.95 -13.56 3.13
CA ALA A 15 -13.16 -13.97 2.40
C ALA A 15 -12.80 -14.84 1.18
N ALA A 16 -13.72 -15.74 0.79
CA ALA A 16 -13.54 -16.70 -0.30
C ALA A 16 -12.36 -17.68 -0.14
N GLY A 17 -11.89 -17.90 1.11
CA GLY A 17 -10.79 -18.84 1.38
C GLY A 17 -9.39 -18.32 1.04
N ASN A 18 -9.26 -17.07 0.66
CA ASN A 18 -7.96 -16.44 0.39
C ASN A 18 -7.10 -16.41 1.65
N LEU A 19 -5.80 -16.58 1.47
CA LEU A 19 -4.84 -16.57 2.57
C LEU A 19 -3.89 -15.36 2.46
N TYR A 20 -3.70 -14.70 3.59
CA TYR A 20 -2.67 -13.67 3.74
C TYR A 20 -1.73 -14.06 4.88
N VAL A 21 -0.50 -14.39 4.55
CA VAL A 21 0.51 -14.86 5.50
C VAL A 21 1.56 -13.78 5.69
N VAL A 22 1.77 -13.36 6.94
CA VAL A 22 2.82 -12.41 7.29
C VAL A 22 3.86 -13.11 8.17
N THR A 23 5.10 -13.12 7.73
CA THR A 23 6.24 -13.67 8.47
C THR A 23 7.09 -12.53 8.98
N TYR A 24 7.26 -12.46 10.29
CA TYR A 24 8.17 -11.55 10.97
C TYR A 24 9.42 -12.30 11.41
N LYS A 25 10.61 -11.78 11.09
CA LYS A 25 11.87 -12.24 11.66
C LYS A 25 12.47 -11.09 12.47
N ILE A 26 12.57 -11.29 13.78
CA ILE A 26 13.02 -10.28 14.74
C ILE A 26 14.45 -10.63 15.14
N TYR A 27 15.37 -9.72 14.87
CA TYR A 27 16.79 -9.87 15.13
C TYR A 27 17.20 -9.19 16.42
N PRO A 28 18.25 -9.67 17.11
CA PRO A 28 18.71 -9.09 18.39
C PRO A 28 19.17 -7.63 18.30
N ASN A 29 19.54 -7.16 17.11
CA ASN A 29 19.93 -5.76 16.84
C ASN A 29 18.75 -4.82 16.63
N GLY A 30 17.51 -5.30 16.81
CA GLY A 30 16.28 -4.52 16.65
C GLY A 30 15.76 -4.44 15.21
N VAL A 31 16.43 -5.08 14.25
CA VAL A 31 15.90 -5.20 12.88
C VAL A 31 14.74 -6.19 12.87
N VAL A 32 13.67 -5.83 12.16
CA VAL A 32 12.52 -6.71 11.91
C VAL A 32 12.37 -6.84 10.39
N ASN A 33 12.53 -8.06 9.89
CA ASN A 33 12.19 -8.39 8.50
C ASN A 33 10.72 -8.80 8.45
N VAL A 34 9.97 -8.20 7.53
CA VAL A 34 8.54 -8.48 7.33
C VAL A 34 8.35 -8.99 5.91
N ASN A 35 7.87 -10.21 5.78
CA ASN A 35 7.50 -10.79 4.50
C ASN A 35 6.00 -11.07 4.49
N ALA A 36 5.29 -10.54 3.53
CA ALA A 36 3.85 -10.69 3.39
C ALA A 36 3.51 -11.37 2.06
N LYS A 37 2.73 -12.47 2.13
CA LYS A 37 2.31 -13.24 0.97
C LYS A 37 0.79 -13.37 0.95
N PHE A 38 0.19 -12.93 -0.14
CA PHE A 38 -1.20 -13.17 -0.45
C PHE A 38 -1.31 -14.39 -1.40
N THR A 39 -2.26 -15.26 -1.13
CA THR A 39 -2.59 -16.39 -2.00
C THR A 39 -4.09 -16.40 -2.22
N SER A 40 -4.51 -16.16 -3.47
CA SER A 40 -5.92 -16.27 -3.87
C SER A 40 -6.24 -17.71 -4.22
N THR A 41 -7.37 -18.20 -3.72
CA THR A 41 -7.93 -19.50 -4.12
C THR A 41 -8.53 -19.44 -5.52
N ASP A 42 -9.00 -18.27 -5.95
CA ASP A 42 -9.55 -18.06 -7.29
C ASP A 42 -8.48 -17.99 -8.39
N MET A 43 -7.19 -17.78 -8.03
CA MET A 43 -6.07 -17.85 -8.99
C MET A 43 -5.71 -19.29 -9.38
N GLN A 44 -6.39 -20.30 -8.82
CA GLN A 44 -6.33 -21.68 -9.33
C GLN A 44 -7.35 -21.94 -10.48
N ALA A 45 -8.22 -20.97 -10.77
CA ALA A 45 -8.89 -20.94 -12.06
C ALA A 45 -7.79 -20.93 -13.14
N THR A 46 -7.80 -21.95 -13.98
CA THR A 46 -6.76 -22.24 -14.96
C THR A 46 -6.40 -20.98 -15.74
N GLU A 47 -5.11 -20.77 -16.07
CA GLU A 47 -4.63 -19.64 -16.87
C GLU A 47 -5.48 -19.40 -18.14
N THR A 48 -6.19 -20.41 -18.60
CA THR A 48 -7.14 -20.37 -19.71
C THR A 48 -8.40 -19.55 -19.39
N GLU A 49 -8.98 -19.68 -18.21
CA GLU A 49 -10.18 -18.93 -17.81
C GLU A 49 -9.87 -17.45 -17.53
N VAL A 50 -8.69 -17.16 -16.97
CA VAL A 50 -8.22 -15.80 -16.77
C VAL A 50 -7.95 -15.10 -18.12
N SER A 51 -7.37 -15.80 -19.07
CA SER A 51 -7.07 -15.24 -20.41
C SER A 51 -8.35 -14.98 -21.22
N GLU A 52 -9.38 -15.81 -21.10
CA GLU A 52 -10.68 -15.60 -21.77
C GLU A 52 -11.47 -14.46 -21.10
N ALA A 53 -11.53 -14.41 -19.78
CA ALA A 53 -12.20 -13.32 -19.07
C ALA A 53 -11.52 -11.95 -19.36
N THR A 54 -10.20 -11.91 -19.42
CA THR A 54 -9.44 -10.70 -19.77
C THR A 54 -9.62 -10.33 -21.24
N ARG A 55 -9.67 -11.29 -22.16
CA ARG A 55 -9.96 -11.05 -23.57
C ARG A 55 -11.39 -10.56 -23.78
N MET A 56 -12.39 -11.14 -23.10
CA MET A 56 -13.77 -10.67 -23.18
C MET A 56 -13.94 -9.28 -22.59
N ALA A 57 -13.28 -8.96 -21.46
CA ALA A 57 -13.31 -7.63 -20.88
C ALA A 57 -12.71 -6.55 -21.81
N THR A 58 -11.71 -6.89 -22.60
CA THR A 58 -11.08 -5.98 -23.59
C THR A 58 -11.92 -5.80 -24.85
N PHE A 59 -12.75 -6.78 -25.22
CA PHE A 59 -13.52 -6.77 -26.48
C PHE A 59 -14.95 -6.29 -26.35
N THR A 60 -15.53 -6.21 -25.14
CA THR A 60 -16.89 -5.73 -24.93
C THR A 60 -16.90 -4.64 -23.86
N PRO A 61 -16.58 -3.39 -24.21
CA PRO A 61 -16.71 -2.28 -23.26
C PRO A 61 -18.19 -2.16 -22.89
N GLY A 62 -18.55 -2.52 -21.66
CA GLY A 62 -19.86 -2.25 -21.10
C GLY A 62 -20.67 -3.43 -20.58
N SER A 63 -20.22 -4.68 -20.65
CA SER A 63 -20.98 -5.76 -19.99
C SER A 63 -20.66 -5.79 -18.49
N ASP A 64 -21.69 -5.58 -17.66
CA ASP A 64 -21.58 -5.66 -16.18
C ASP A 64 -21.07 -7.04 -15.70
N ALA A 65 -21.27 -8.09 -16.49
CA ALA A 65 -20.75 -9.43 -16.21
C ALA A 65 -19.23 -9.51 -16.35
N ALA A 66 -18.65 -8.89 -17.38
CA ALA A 66 -17.18 -8.85 -17.58
C ALA A 66 -16.50 -7.97 -16.49
N ARG A 67 -17.11 -6.85 -16.11
CA ARG A 67 -16.65 -6.02 -14.98
C ARG A 67 -16.73 -6.77 -13.65
N LYS A 68 -17.79 -7.52 -13.39
CA LYS A 68 -17.93 -8.35 -12.19
C LYS A 68 -16.95 -9.52 -12.15
N ALA A 69 -16.63 -10.13 -13.29
CA ALA A 69 -15.63 -11.19 -13.37
C ALA A 69 -14.21 -10.65 -13.16
N ALA A 70 -13.86 -9.52 -13.79
CA ALA A 70 -12.58 -8.85 -13.60
C ALA A 70 -12.41 -8.36 -12.14
N SER A 71 -13.43 -7.77 -11.52
CA SER A 71 -13.37 -7.28 -10.14
C SER A 71 -13.19 -8.38 -9.09
N LYS A 72 -13.51 -9.63 -9.40
CA LYS A 72 -13.25 -10.78 -8.51
C LYS A 72 -11.79 -11.22 -8.49
N LEU A 73 -11.03 -10.89 -9.54
CA LEU A 73 -9.61 -11.26 -9.69
C LEU A 73 -8.66 -10.15 -9.24
N GLU A 74 -9.16 -8.93 -9.08
CA GLU A 74 -8.35 -7.79 -8.70
C GLU A 74 -8.20 -7.71 -7.19
N VAL A 75 -6.95 -7.68 -6.73
CA VAL A 75 -6.62 -7.34 -5.36
C VAL A 75 -6.21 -5.87 -5.35
N PRO A 76 -7.10 -4.96 -4.93
CA PRO A 76 -6.86 -3.52 -5.07
C PRO A 76 -5.66 -3.04 -4.25
N ARG A 77 -5.40 -3.69 -3.12
CA ARG A 77 -4.27 -3.34 -2.25
C ARG A 77 -3.88 -4.50 -1.34
N ILE A 78 -2.57 -4.72 -1.22
CA ILE A 78 -1.95 -5.55 -0.19
C ILE A 78 -0.89 -4.72 0.51
N GLY A 79 -0.89 -4.70 1.83
CA GLY A 79 0.10 -3.94 2.58
C GLY A 79 -0.02 -4.08 4.08
N VAL A 80 0.82 -3.34 4.78
CA VAL A 80 0.83 -3.25 6.24
C VAL A 80 0.47 -1.84 6.64
N ARG A 81 -0.46 -1.69 7.58
CA ARG A 81 -0.83 -0.42 8.20
C ARG A 81 -0.48 -0.43 9.67
N PHE A 82 0.15 0.63 10.14
CA PHE A 82 0.46 0.80 11.56
C PHE A 82 0.38 2.28 11.95
N ARG A 83 0.24 2.53 13.24
CA ARG A 83 0.20 3.89 13.80
C ARG A 83 1.50 4.20 14.51
N LEU A 84 1.99 5.41 14.30
CA LEU A 84 3.14 5.95 15.00
C LEU A 84 2.72 7.11 15.92
N PRO A 85 3.50 7.40 16.98
CA PRO A 85 3.28 8.58 17.81
C PRO A 85 3.29 9.87 16.98
N ALA A 86 2.46 10.84 17.35
CA ALA A 86 2.24 12.07 16.59
C ALA A 86 3.53 12.88 16.33
N GLN A 87 4.52 12.78 17.22
CA GLN A 87 5.82 13.43 17.06
C GLN A 87 6.69 12.86 15.94
N MET A 88 6.37 11.66 15.42
CA MET A 88 7.04 11.04 14.26
C MET A 88 6.59 11.72 12.95
N ASN A 89 6.79 13.02 12.87
CA ASN A 89 6.24 13.86 11.80
C ASN A 89 7.20 14.06 10.62
N ASN A 90 8.52 13.96 10.83
CA ASN A 90 9.47 14.12 9.74
C ASN A 90 9.47 12.86 8.87
N VAL A 91 9.34 13.07 7.58
CA VAL A 91 9.35 12.00 6.57
C VAL A 91 10.48 12.28 5.60
N GLN A 92 11.36 11.30 5.43
CA GLN A 92 12.36 11.28 4.37
C GLN A 92 12.23 9.97 3.61
N TYR A 93 12.31 10.02 2.29
CA TYR A 93 12.16 8.80 1.50
C TYR A 93 12.98 8.85 0.20
N PHE A 94 13.31 7.69 -0.31
CA PHE A 94 13.87 7.50 -1.64
C PHE A 94 12.85 6.79 -2.53
N GLY A 95 12.20 7.56 -3.38
CA GLY A 95 11.09 7.13 -4.22
C GLY A 95 10.70 8.21 -5.21
N ARG A 96 9.52 8.10 -5.81
CA ARG A 96 8.98 9.15 -6.67
C ARG A 96 8.39 10.28 -5.85
N GLY A 97 8.66 11.51 -6.30
CA GLY A 97 8.22 12.73 -5.64
C GLY A 97 8.58 13.99 -6.41
N PRO A 98 8.53 15.16 -5.74
CA PRO A 98 8.12 15.37 -4.34
C PRO A 98 6.61 15.22 -4.10
N GLU A 99 5.80 15.41 -5.15
CA GLU A 99 4.35 15.34 -5.10
C GLU A 99 3.84 13.89 -5.02
N GLU A 100 2.62 13.72 -4.49
CA GLU A 100 1.97 12.42 -4.50
C GLU A 100 1.84 11.85 -5.92
N ASN A 101 1.90 10.55 -6.03
CA ASN A 101 1.81 9.86 -7.30
C ASN A 101 1.24 8.46 -7.11
N TYR A 102 0.62 7.95 -8.17
CA TYR A 102 -0.05 6.65 -8.22
C TYR A 102 0.47 5.87 -9.41
N ILE A 103 0.24 4.58 -9.45
CA ILE A 103 0.78 3.70 -10.50
C ILE A 103 0.33 4.13 -11.91
N ASP A 104 -0.86 4.70 -12.02
CA ASP A 104 -1.45 5.24 -13.24
C ASP A 104 -1.14 6.73 -13.47
N ARG A 105 -0.56 7.41 -12.47
CA ARG A 105 -0.24 8.84 -12.50
C ARG A 105 1.10 9.12 -11.82
N ASN A 106 2.19 8.69 -12.41
CA ASN A 106 3.55 8.88 -11.86
C ASN A 106 4.56 9.52 -12.82
N HIS A 107 4.18 9.77 -14.08
CA HIS A 107 5.09 10.27 -15.12
C HIS A 107 5.62 11.68 -14.84
N GLY A 108 4.88 12.50 -14.10
CA GLY A 108 5.30 13.85 -13.70
C GLY A 108 6.24 13.90 -12.50
N THR A 109 6.57 12.76 -11.89
CA THR A 109 7.41 12.68 -10.69
C THR A 109 8.72 11.96 -10.96
N LEU A 110 9.81 12.45 -10.36
CA LEU A 110 11.14 11.88 -10.52
C LEU A 110 11.51 11.02 -9.31
N VAL A 111 12.32 10.00 -9.54
CA VAL A 111 12.92 9.23 -8.46
C VAL A 111 14.05 10.02 -7.83
N GLY A 112 13.98 10.24 -6.53
CA GLY A 112 14.97 11.03 -5.79
C GLY A 112 14.82 10.83 -4.28
N VAL A 113 15.67 11.51 -3.53
CA VAL A 113 15.57 11.58 -2.06
C VAL A 113 14.86 12.86 -1.68
N TYR A 114 13.73 12.70 -1.03
CA TYR A 114 12.86 13.81 -0.64
C TYR A 114 12.70 13.88 0.88
N LYS A 115 12.45 15.11 1.36
CA LYS A 115 12.19 15.40 2.77
C LYS A 115 10.91 16.21 2.88
N THR A 116 10.02 15.79 3.75
CA THR A 116 8.73 16.43 4.01
C THR A 116 8.29 16.16 5.45
N THR A 117 7.04 16.43 5.74
CA THR A 117 6.39 16.04 7.00
C THR A 117 5.07 15.33 6.70
N ALA A 118 4.60 14.49 7.61
CA ALA A 118 3.31 13.83 7.47
C ALA A 118 2.16 14.83 7.27
N ASP A 119 2.25 16.02 7.92
CA ASP A 119 1.27 17.08 7.76
C ASP A 119 1.20 17.65 6.34
N LYS A 120 2.31 17.57 5.57
CA LYS A 120 2.41 18.10 4.20
C LYS A 120 2.13 17.05 3.14
N MET A 121 1.96 15.79 3.51
CA MET A 121 1.69 14.73 2.55
C MET A 121 0.20 14.61 2.20
N TYR A 122 -0.67 15.31 2.92
CA TYR A 122 -2.08 15.40 2.57
C TYR A 122 -2.28 16.33 1.37
N PHE A 123 -3.02 15.85 0.38
CA PHE A 123 -3.44 16.65 -0.77
C PHE A 123 -4.94 16.96 -0.65
N ASN A 124 -5.29 18.22 -0.86
CA ASN A 124 -6.67 18.68 -0.68
C ASN A 124 -7.52 18.41 -1.93
N TYR A 125 -7.97 17.18 -2.07
CA TYR A 125 -8.96 16.82 -3.10
C TYR A 125 -10.37 17.23 -2.67
N VAL A 126 -11.22 17.51 -3.64
CA VAL A 126 -12.66 17.78 -3.40
C VAL A 126 -13.32 16.52 -2.81
N ARG A 127 -12.96 15.35 -3.31
CA ARG A 127 -13.42 14.06 -2.80
C ARG A 127 -12.23 13.09 -2.74
N PRO A 128 -11.49 13.05 -1.63
CA PRO A 128 -10.40 12.11 -1.50
C PRO A 128 -10.95 10.69 -1.32
N GLN A 129 -10.45 9.74 -2.09
CA GLN A 129 -10.63 8.29 -1.91
C GLN A 129 -9.33 7.67 -1.42
N GLU A 130 -8.22 8.09 -2.04
CA GLU A 130 -6.86 7.86 -1.61
C GLU A 130 -6.13 9.19 -1.55
N ASN A 131 -5.06 9.28 -0.77
CA ASN A 131 -4.36 10.54 -0.58
C ASN A 131 -2.90 10.30 -0.21
N GLY A 132 -2.01 11.18 -0.69
CA GLY A 132 -0.62 11.25 -0.28
C GLY A 132 0.21 10.01 -0.62
N HIS A 133 -0.15 9.27 -1.67
CA HIS A 133 0.56 8.07 -2.08
C HIS A 133 1.85 8.39 -2.82
N HIS A 134 2.90 7.59 -2.60
CA HIS A 134 4.18 7.68 -3.29
C HIS A 134 4.61 6.29 -3.76
N THR A 135 4.88 6.16 -5.03
CA THR A 135 5.28 4.90 -5.68
C THR A 135 6.81 4.76 -5.79
N ASP A 136 7.28 3.60 -6.22
CA ASP A 136 8.69 3.30 -6.50
C ASP A 136 9.62 3.66 -5.33
N THR A 137 9.17 3.43 -4.10
CA THR A 137 9.91 3.79 -2.90
C THR A 137 10.81 2.65 -2.45
N ARG A 138 12.09 2.94 -2.22
CA ARG A 138 13.10 1.98 -1.76
C ARG A 138 13.26 1.99 -0.25
N TRP A 139 13.16 3.16 0.35
CA TRP A 139 13.16 3.29 1.81
C TRP A 139 12.42 4.53 2.26
N ILE A 140 11.93 4.49 3.49
CA ILE A 140 11.25 5.58 4.18
C ILE A 140 11.83 5.69 5.58
N ALA A 141 12.19 6.89 6.01
CA ALA A 141 12.60 7.20 7.36
C ALA A 141 11.56 8.15 7.99
N LEU A 142 11.06 7.75 9.15
CA LEU A 142 10.10 8.51 9.94
C LEU A 142 10.76 8.86 11.26
N SER A 143 10.76 10.12 11.66
CA SER A 143 11.44 10.55 12.87
C SER A 143 10.74 11.71 13.58
N PRO A 144 10.91 11.81 14.90
CA PRO A 144 10.61 13.04 15.64
C PRO A 144 11.65 14.12 15.35
N ALA A 145 11.44 15.33 15.85
CA ALA A 145 12.42 16.41 15.76
C ALA A 145 13.72 16.08 16.51
N LYS A 146 13.62 15.29 17.59
CA LYS A 146 14.77 14.79 18.37
C LYS A 146 14.51 13.35 18.79
N GLY A 147 15.55 12.52 18.78
CA GLY A 147 15.47 11.10 19.18
C GLY A 147 15.51 10.13 18.03
N ASN A 148 15.21 8.87 18.31
CA ASN A 148 15.29 7.78 17.36
C ASN A 148 14.09 7.77 16.42
N GLY A 149 14.31 7.37 15.19
CA GLY A 149 13.30 7.19 14.16
C GLY A 149 13.10 5.72 13.79
N LEU A 150 12.20 5.50 12.84
CA LEU A 150 11.94 4.23 12.19
C LEU A 150 12.37 4.33 10.74
N VAL A 151 13.10 3.34 10.26
CA VAL A 151 13.44 3.21 8.84
C VAL A 151 12.82 1.93 8.30
N LEU A 152 12.11 2.05 7.21
CA LEU A 152 11.53 0.95 6.45
C LEU A 152 12.30 0.85 5.14
N VAL A 153 12.84 -0.32 4.86
CA VAL A 153 13.59 -0.60 3.63
C VAL A 153 12.86 -1.70 2.86
N ALA A 154 12.60 -1.45 1.60
CA ALA A 154 11.99 -2.44 0.72
C ALA A 154 13.05 -3.32 0.06
N ASP A 155 12.74 -4.60 -0.15
CA ASP A 155 13.62 -5.49 -0.92
C ASP A 155 13.71 -5.08 -2.40
N SER A 156 12.63 -4.51 -2.94
CA SER A 156 12.60 -3.89 -4.26
C SER A 156 12.03 -2.48 -4.18
N THR A 157 10.75 -2.32 -4.48
CA THR A 157 10.02 -1.06 -4.33
C THR A 157 8.66 -1.30 -3.71
N ILE A 158 8.19 -0.32 -2.93
CA ILE A 158 6.85 -0.30 -2.34
C ILE A 158 6.17 1.03 -2.63
N GLY A 159 4.85 1.05 -2.51
CA GLY A 159 4.10 2.29 -2.35
C GLY A 159 3.90 2.59 -0.88
N PHE A 160 3.84 3.86 -0.50
CA PHE A 160 3.54 4.25 0.88
C PHE A 160 2.69 5.51 0.99
N ASN A 161 2.01 5.62 2.11
CA ASN A 161 1.33 6.84 2.57
C ASN A 161 1.78 7.11 4.01
N ALA A 162 2.05 8.36 4.34
CA ALA A 162 2.38 8.77 5.71
C ALA A 162 1.50 9.98 6.08
N LEU A 163 0.27 9.70 6.52
CA LEU A 163 -0.77 10.68 6.76
C LEU A 163 -1.20 10.72 8.22
N ARG A 164 -1.80 11.81 8.65
CA ARG A 164 -2.51 11.96 9.92
C ARG A 164 -3.90 11.30 9.89
N ASN A 165 -4.48 11.23 8.71
CA ASN A 165 -5.79 10.69 8.45
C ASN A 165 -5.73 9.17 8.30
N SER A 166 -6.75 8.49 8.70
CA SER A 166 -6.98 7.09 8.35
C SER A 166 -7.67 6.99 6.98
N ILE A 167 -7.65 5.82 6.36
CA ILE A 167 -8.31 5.63 5.06
C ILE A 167 -9.82 5.84 5.18
N GLU A 168 -10.38 5.51 6.33
CA GLU A 168 -11.80 5.65 6.65
C GLU A 168 -12.25 7.12 6.74
N ASP A 169 -11.30 8.06 6.93
CA ASP A 169 -11.60 9.50 6.95
C ASP A 169 -11.82 10.08 5.54
N PHE A 170 -11.45 9.33 4.49
CA PHE A 170 -11.51 9.81 3.10
C PHE A 170 -12.77 9.38 2.37
N ASP A 171 -13.36 8.28 2.72
CA ASP A 171 -14.56 7.75 2.08
C ASP A 171 -15.73 7.81 3.08
N SER A 172 -16.39 8.96 3.13
CA SER A 172 -17.67 9.05 3.82
C SER A 172 -18.72 8.38 2.93
N GLU A 173 -19.46 7.43 3.45
CA GLU A 173 -20.60 6.78 2.76
C GLU A 173 -21.72 7.79 2.41
N GLU A 174 -21.67 9.00 2.95
CA GLU A 174 -22.60 10.06 2.61
C GLU A 174 -22.30 10.62 1.20
N ALA A 175 -23.33 10.69 0.38
CA ALA A 175 -23.29 11.38 -0.90
C ALA A 175 -22.92 12.85 -0.67
N LEU A 176 -21.64 13.21 -0.90
CA LEU A 176 -21.23 14.59 -0.86
C LEU A 176 -22.00 15.37 -1.92
N PRO A 177 -22.64 16.51 -1.59
CA PRO A 177 -23.24 17.35 -2.58
C PRO A 177 -22.14 17.76 -3.57
N HIS A 178 -22.40 17.60 -4.87
CA HIS A 178 -21.49 18.07 -5.90
C HIS A 178 -21.31 19.58 -5.71
N PRO A 179 -20.11 20.09 -5.40
CA PRO A 179 -19.85 21.51 -5.52
C PRO A 179 -19.78 21.81 -7.02
N TYR A 180 -20.66 22.64 -7.49
CA TYR A 180 -20.56 23.28 -8.79
C TYR A 180 -19.69 24.53 -8.67
#